data_7ff5ea8f3e40fbb8789f13d73f90f1f9
#
_entry.id   7ff5ea8f3e40fbb8789f13d73f90f1f9
#
_cell.length_a   1.000
_cell.length_b   1.000
_cell.length_c   1.000
_cell.angle_alpha   90.00
_cell.angle_beta   90.00
_cell.angle_gamma   90.00
#
_symmetry.space_group_name_H-M   'P 1'
#
loop_
_entity.id
_entity.type
_entity.pdbx_description
1 polymer ?
#
loop_
_entity_poly.entity_id
_entity_poly.type
_entity_poly.pdbx_seq_one_letter_code
_entity_poly.pdbx_strand_id
1 'polypeptide(L)'
;MKRNVWLLPLLALLAGACSKHSGGGAKLASDTDSVVYVIGMNVGLNLQRMDSTINVDAVCEGIRDVFRDKTRLSVEQAETFYLSYLNYALPEKARAYEEQFLADIATSNRSYARTSSGVTYTVTEVGDQGRIPTSDRDSVEVRYVISTTDGRQLYSSYERGDTLRVQLRDLRPGVRESVKLIGRGGRIESWIPSAEAYGAEGNKELGVAPNTTLRYEIELVGVEKYGDWSRRNNLRRK
;
A
#
# COMPACT_ATOMS: atom_id res chain seq x y z
N MET A 1 -18.22 72.23 48.86
CA MET A 1 -18.89 71.16 49.63
C MET A 1 -18.67 69.88 48.82
N LYS A 2 -17.73 69.09 49.26
CA LYS A 2 -17.76 67.74 49.80
C LYS A 2 -18.73 66.78 49.08
N ARG A 3 -18.20 65.77 48.37
CA ARG A 3 -18.39 64.36 48.81
C ARG A 3 -17.59 63.40 47.87
N ASN A 4 -16.63 62.73 48.50
CA ASN A 4 -15.90 61.57 47.98
C ASN A 4 -16.87 60.42 47.82
N VAL A 5 -16.83 59.73 46.69
CA VAL A 5 -17.37 58.37 46.57
C VAL A 5 -16.24 57.49 46.11
N TRP A 6 -15.82 56.63 47.00
CA TRP A 6 -14.92 55.52 46.77
C TRP A 6 -15.55 54.50 45.81
N LEU A 7 -14.93 54.26 44.70
CA LEU A 7 -15.21 53.10 43.82
C LEU A 7 -14.03 52.13 43.94
N LEU A 8 -14.27 51.04 44.64
CA LEU A 8 -13.40 49.85 44.70
C LEU A 8 -13.36 49.19 43.31
N PRO A 9 -12.19 48.86 42.77
CA PRO A 9 -12.14 48.01 41.60
C PRO A 9 -12.34 46.54 42.03
N LEU A 10 -13.41 45.94 41.54
CA LEU A 10 -13.69 44.51 41.60
C LEU A 10 -12.67 43.76 40.71
N LEU A 11 -11.62 43.27 41.28
CA LEU A 11 -10.62 42.44 40.61
C LEU A 11 -11.22 41.05 40.37
N ALA A 12 -11.81 40.85 39.19
CA ALA A 12 -12.27 39.56 38.74
C ALA A 12 -11.06 38.70 38.43
N LEU A 13 -10.73 37.78 39.32
CA LEU A 13 -9.81 36.67 39.11
C LEU A 13 -10.43 35.71 38.07
N LEU A 14 -10.12 35.91 36.79
CA LEU A 14 -10.24 34.90 35.79
C LEU A 14 -9.17 33.83 36.02
N ALA A 15 -9.50 32.85 36.86
CA ALA A 15 -8.76 31.59 36.93
C ALA A 15 -8.97 30.87 35.60
N GLY A 16 -8.12 31.18 34.63
CA GLY A 16 -7.96 30.39 33.42
C GLY A 16 -7.51 29.00 33.82
N ALA A 17 -8.42 28.05 33.80
CA ALA A 17 -8.08 26.62 33.83
C ALA A 17 -7.31 26.26 32.56
N CYS A 18 -6.02 26.56 32.52
CA CYS A 18 -5.09 25.90 31.65
C CYS A 18 -5.08 24.42 32.06
N SER A 19 -5.81 23.60 31.33
CA SER A 19 -5.57 22.17 31.33
C SER A 19 -4.13 21.97 30.82
N LYS A 20 -3.19 21.93 31.75
CA LYS A 20 -1.84 21.47 31.49
C LYS A 20 -1.96 20.04 30.98
N HIS A 21 -1.92 19.87 29.68
CA HIS A 21 -1.43 18.64 29.09
C HIS A 21 0.02 18.49 29.58
N SER A 22 0.18 17.86 30.74
CA SER A 22 1.49 17.56 31.29
C SER A 22 2.09 16.44 30.40
N GLY A 23 2.73 16.83 29.32
CA GLY A 23 3.67 16.02 28.59
C GLY A 23 4.92 15.77 29.42
N GLY A 24 4.74 15.26 30.64
CA GLY A 24 5.82 14.76 31.47
C GLY A 24 6.23 13.39 30.94
N GLY A 25 7.20 13.33 30.04
CA GLY A 25 7.82 12.08 29.67
C GLY A 25 8.32 11.33 30.90
N ALA A 26 8.17 10.01 30.95
CA ALA A 26 8.70 9.19 32.00
C ALA A 26 10.22 9.46 32.15
N LYS A 27 10.70 9.70 33.37
CA LYS A 27 12.14 9.85 33.59
C LYS A 27 12.79 8.47 33.46
N LEU A 28 13.73 8.33 32.58
CA LEU A 28 14.55 7.12 32.46
C LEU A 28 15.71 7.21 33.45
N ALA A 29 15.40 6.94 34.71
CA ALA A 29 16.33 7.13 35.83
C ALA A 29 17.18 5.88 36.13
N SER A 30 16.76 4.73 35.65
CA SER A 30 17.44 3.44 35.83
C SER A 30 17.61 2.69 34.49
N ASP A 31 18.51 1.70 34.49
CA ASP A 31 18.66 0.80 33.34
C ASP A 31 17.36 0.06 33.04
N THR A 32 16.60 -0.31 34.05
CA THR A 32 15.27 -0.93 33.90
C THR A 32 14.30 0.00 33.20
N ASP A 33 14.26 1.30 33.57
CA ASP A 33 13.38 2.27 32.88
C ASP A 33 13.75 2.41 31.39
N SER A 34 15.04 2.39 31.09
CA SER A 34 15.53 2.44 29.71
C SER A 34 15.10 1.21 28.92
N VAL A 35 15.19 0.01 29.49
CA VAL A 35 14.76 -1.25 28.84
C VAL A 35 13.25 -1.24 28.58
N VAL A 36 12.42 -0.86 29.56
CA VAL A 36 10.95 -0.83 29.34
C VAL A 36 10.55 0.24 28.34
N TYR A 37 11.28 1.35 28.26
CA TYR A 37 11.09 2.36 27.22
C TYR A 37 11.37 1.78 25.82
N VAL A 38 12.45 1.01 25.65
CA VAL A 38 12.77 0.32 24.39
C VAL A 38 11.69 -0.69 24.01
N ILE A 39 11.11 -1.40 24.99
CA ILE A 39 9.96 -2.28 24.75
C ILE A 39 8.78 -1.47 24.19
N GLY A 40 8.47 -0.33 24.79
CA GLY A 40 7.44 0.59 24.29
C GLY A 40 7.70 1.09 22.87
N MET A 41 8.96 1.45 22.55
CA MET A 41 9.36 1.82 21.19
C MET A 41 9.11 0.70 20.19
N ASN A 42 9.48 -0.53 20.52
CA ASN A 42 9.26 -1.69 19.63
C ASN A 42 7.77 -1.96 19.39
N VAL A 43 6.95 -1.86 20.43
CA VAL A 43 5.48 -1.95 20.30
C VAL A 43 4.97 -0.84 19.38
N GLY A 44 5.40 0.40 19.58
CA GLY A 44 5.00 1.55 18.77
C GLY A 44 5.36 1.37 17.29
N LEU A 45 6.59 0.93 16.99
CA LEU A 45 7.04 0.66 15.62
C LEU A 45 6.24 -0.45 14.94
N ASN A 46 5.88 -1.51 15.67
CA ASN A 46 5.06 -2.60 15.12
C ASN A 46 3.63 -2.14 14.82
N LEU A 47 3.04 -1.37 15.73
CA LEU A 47 1.70 -0.81 15.54
C LEU A 47 1.66 0.16 14.35
N GLN A 48 2.65 1.03 14.22
CA GLN A 48 2.75 1.98 13.10
C GLN A 48 2.84 1.27 11.74
N ARG A 49 3.54 0.12 11.68
CA ARG A 49 3.61 -0.71 10.46
C ARG A 49 2.31 -1.43 10.14
N MET A 50 1.52 -1.75 11.16
CA MET A 50 0.24 -2.43 10.98
C MET A 50 -0.84 -1.47 10.49
N ASP A 51 -0.97 -0.31 11.13
CA ASP A 51 -1.93 0.74 10.76
C ASP A 51 -1.42 2.09 11.27
N SER A 52 -1.06 3.00 10.36
CA SER A 52 -0.55 4.34 10.71
C SER A 52 -1.59 5.26 11.35
N THR A 53 -2.87 4.87 11.34
CA THR A 53 -3.99 5.64 11.90
C THR A 53 -4.34 5.26 13.35
N ILE A 54 -3.54 4.36 13.97
CA ILE A 54 -3.77 3.90 15.34
C ILE A 54 -3.71 5.06 16.32
N ASN A 55 -4.72 5.12 17.19
CA ASN A 55 -4.76 6.05 18.32
C ASN A 55 -3.81 5.58 19.44
N VAL A 56 -2.65 6.24 19.51
CA VAL A 56 -1.59 5.92 20.50
C VAL A 56 -2.08 6.09 21.94
N ASP A 57 -2.94 7.07 22.22
CA ASP A 57 -3.47 7.29 23.57
C ASP A 57 -4.34 6.12 24.02
N ALA A 58 -5.14 5.54 23.11
CA ALA A 58 -5.93 4.34 23.39
C ALA A 58 -5.04 3.12 23.69
N VAL A 59 -3.92 2.95 22.98
CA VAL A 59 -2.94 1.90 23.26
C VAL A 59 -2.34 2.07 24.66
N CYS A 60 -1.89 3.27 24.97
CA CYS A 60 -1.31 3.59 26.29
C CYS A 60 -2.34 3.40 27.42
N GLU A 61 -3.61 3.74 27.19
CA GLU A 61 -4.66 3.52 28.19
C GLU A 61 -4.94 2.03 28.40
N GLY A 62 -4.99 1.23 27.33
CA GLY A 62 -5.12 -0.23 27.45
C GLY A 62 -4.00 -0.87 28.26
N ILE A 63 -2.74 -0.43 28.06
CA ILE A 63 -1.61 -0.86 28.88
C ILE A 63 -1.82 -0.49 30.33
N ARG A 64 -2.21 0.76 30.62
CA ARG A 64 -2.47 1.23 32.01
C ARG A 64 -3.60 0.45 32.66
N ASP A 65 -4.67 0.13 31.92
CA ASP A 65 -5.82 -0.60 32.45
C ASP A 65 -5.43 -2.02 32.87
N VAL A 66 -4.54 -2.70 32.12
CA VAL A 66 -3.98 -4.00 32.53
C VAL A 66 -3.24 -3.91 33.88
N PHE A 67 -2.34 -2.93 34.03
CA PHE A 67 -1.58 -2.77 35.28
C PHE A 67 -2.44 -2.30 36.48
N ARG A 68 -3.65 -1.81 36.23
CA ARG A 68 -4.61 -1.37 37.27
C ARG A 68 -5.71 -2.39 37.57
N ASP A 69 -5.69 -3.57 36.89
CA ASP A 69 -6.79 -4.56 36.95
C ASP A 69 -8.17 -3.96 36.60
N LYS A 70 -8.18 -3.04 35.60
CA LYS A 70 -9.39 -2.31 35.17
C LYS A 70 -9.66 -2.49 33.66
N THR A 71 -9.30 -3.65 33.12
CA THR A 71 -9.54 -3.93 31.71
C THR A 71 -11.05 -3.90 31.39
N ARG A 72 -11.38 -3.31 30.24
CA ARG A 72 -12.78 -3.16 29.78
C ARG A 72 -13.31 -4.40 29.07
N LEU A 73 -12.41 -5.31 28.68
CA LEU A 73 -12.69 -6.56 27.98
C LEU A 73 -12.01 -7.71 28.72
N SER A 74 -12.62 -8.90 28.70
CA SER A 74 -11.90 -10.12 29.10
C SER A 74 -10.80 -10.45 28.08
N VAL A 75 -9.86 -11.33 28.45
CA VAL A 75 -8.78 -11.76 27.55
C VAL A 75 -9.37 -12.40 26.28
N GLU A 76 -10.38 -13.27 26.42
CA GLU A 76 -11.02 -13.97 25.30
C GLU A 76 -11.80 -13.00 24.39
N GLN A 77 -12.45 -11.98 24.98
CA GLN A 77 -13.13 -10.95 24.21
C GLN A 77 -12.12 -10.11 23.43
N ALA A 78 -11.00 -9.73 24.08
CA ALA A 78 -9.94 -8.95 23.46
C ALA A 78 -9.30 -9.71 22.29
N GLU A 79 -9.00 -10.99 22.48
CA GLU A 79 -8.46 -11.86 21.42
C GLU A 79 -9.42 -11.99 20.23
N THR A 80 -10.69 -12.28 20.51
CA THR A 80 -11.72 -12.39 19.46
C THR A 80 -11.86 -11.09 18.67
N PHE A 81 -11.88 -9.94 19.37
CA PHE A 81 -11.99 -8.63 18.73
C PHE A 81 -10.74 -8.31 17.88
N TYR A 82 -9.55 -8.63 18.40
CA TYR A 82 -8.30 -8.42 17.71
C TYR A 82 -8.18 -9.28 16.44
N LEU A 83 -8.53 -10.57 16.52
CA LEU A 83 -8.55 -11.46 15.35
C LEU A 83 -9.58 -11.03 14.31
N SER A 84 -10.75 -10.56 14.74
CA SER A 84 -11.75 -9.99 13.84
C SER A 84 -11.23 -8.75 13.12
N TYR A 85 -10.54 -7.86 13.84
CA TYR A 85 -9.93 -6.69 13.24
C TYR A 85 -8.87 -7.06 12.18
N LEU A 86 -7.94 -7.96 12.52
CA LEU A 86 -6.89 -8.38 11.60
C LEU A 86 -7.42 -9.10 10.35
N ASN A 87 -8.40 -9.97 10.53
CA ASN A 87 -8.87 -10.85 9.44
C ASN A 87 -9.93 -10.21 8.54
N TYR A 88 -10.66 -9.21 9.04
CA TYR A 88 -11.78 -8.61 8.30
C TYR A 88 -11.65 -7.09 8.17
N ALA A 89 -11.55 -6.35 9.27
CA ALA A 89 -11.61 -4.90 9.23
C ALA A 89 -10.38 -4.26 8.57
N LEU A 90 -9.19 -4.74 8.87
CA LEU A 90 -7.95 -4.19 8.30
C LEU A 90 -7.81 -4.46 6.79
N PRO A 91 -8.05 -5.68 6.28
CA PRO A 91 -8.08 -5.94 4.84
C PRO A 91 -9.16 -5.15 4.10
N GLU A 92 -10.34 -4.95 4.72
CA GLU A 92 -11.41 -4.16 4.12
C GLU A 92 -11.05 -2.67 4.01
N LYS A 93 -10.45 -2.09 5.05
CA LYS A 93 -9.89 -0.74 5.00
C LYS A 93 -8.83 -0.58 3.89
N ALA A 94 -7.94 -1.57 3.75
CA ALA A 94 -6.91 -1.57 2.71
C ALA A 94 -7.53 -1.59 1.31
N ARG A 95 -8.55 -2.42 1.09
CA ARG A 95 -9.29 -2.47 -0.18
C ARG A 95 -10.03 -1.18 -0.49
N ALA A 96 -10.68 -0.57 0.49
CA ALA A 96 -11.37 0.69 0.30
C ALA A 96 -10.41 1.82 -0.06
N TYR A 97 -9.24 1.87 0.57
CA TYR A 97 -8.19 2.82 0.25
C TYR A 97 -7.63 2.58 -1.17
N GLU A 98 -7.36 1.32 -1.53
CA GLU A 98 -6.90 0.93 -2.87
C GLU A 98 -7.90 1.38 -3.96
N GLU A 99 -9.18 1.08 -3.75
CA GLU A 99 -10.23 1.44 -4.69
C GLU A 99 -10.33 2.96 -4.88
N GLN A 100 -10.30 3.73 -3.79
CA GLN A 100 -10.32 5.19 -3.84
C GLN A 100 -9.07 5.73 -4.57
N PHE A 101 -7.89 5.22 -4.23
CA PHE A 101 -6.64 5.61 -4.86
C PHE A 101 -6.66 5.37 -6.38
N LEU A 102 -7.11 4.19 -6.82
CA LEU A 102 -7.19 3.86 -8.25
C LEU A 102 -8.26 4.68 -8.98
N ALA A 103 -9.37 5.02 -8.31
CA ALA A 103 -10.38 5.92 -8.85
C ALA A 103 -9.82 7.34 -9.01
N ASP A 104 -9.06 7.83 -8.04
CA ASP A 104 -8.41 9.14 -8.09
C ASP A 104 -7.39 9.21 -9.23
N ILE A 105 -6.57 8.18 -9.42
CA ILE A 105 -5.67 8.08 -10.58
C ILE A 105 -6.45 8.13 -11.89
N ALA A 106 -7.51 7.33 -12.04
CA ALA A 106 -8.30 7.29 -13.27
C ALA A 106 -8.97 8.64 -13.60
N THR A 107 -9.29 9.44 -12.59
CA THR A 107 -9.92 10.75 -12.77
C THR A 107 -8.92 11.91 -12.88
N SER A 108 -7.68 11.71 -12.40
CA SER A 108 -6.65 12.76 -12.37
C SER A 108 -6.22 13.23 -13.74
N ASN A 109 -6.27 12.36 -14.75
CA ASN A 109 -5.90 12.66 -16.11
C ASN A 109 -6.77 11.85 -17.10
N ARG A 110 -7.28 12.51 -18.15
CA ARG A 110 -8.10 11.86 -19.19
C ARG A 110 -7.36 10.80 -20.03
N SER A 111 -6.04 10.72 -19.93
CA SER A 111 -5.23 9.68 -20.60
C SER A 111 -5.28 8.34 -19.88
N TYR A 112 -5.72 8.29 -18.62
CA TYR A 112 -5.89 7.05 -17.90
C TYR A 112 -7.22 6.37 -18.25
N ALA A 113 -7.15 5.06 -18.45
CA ALA A 113 -8.31 4.19 -18.60
C ALA A 113 -8.28 3.11 -17.52
N ARG A 114 -9.42 2.48 -17.24
CA ARG A 114 -9.56 1.43 -16.25
C ARG A 114 -10.22 0.21 -16.86
N THR A 115 -9.66 -0.97 -16.57
CA THR A 115 -10.23 -2.25 -17.00
C THR A 115 -11.30 -2.74 -16.02
N SER A 116 -12.01 -3.80 -16.38
CA SER A 116 -13.01 -4.45 -15.50
C SER A 116 -12.39 -5.12 -14.27
N SER A 117 -11.12 -5.53 -14.33
CA SER A 117 -10.37 -6.08 -13.20
C SER A 117 -9.84 -4.99 -12.23
N GLY A 118 -10.00 -3.71 -12.59
CA GLY A 118 -9.55 -2.57 -11.81
C GLY A 118 -8.15 -2.06 -12.14
N VAL A 119 -7.45 -2.67 -13.11
CA VAL A 119 -6.16 -2.15 -13.59
C VAL A 119 -6.37 -0.78 -14.21
N THR A 120 -5.71 0.24 -13.67
CA THR A 120 -5.75 1.61 -14.18
C THR A 120 -4.48 1.87 -14.97
N TYR A 121 -4.58 2.31 -16.22
CA TYR A 121 -3.43 2.37 -17.10
C TYR A 121 -3.44 3.58 -18.05
N THR A 122 -2.26 3.92 -18.56
CA THR A 122 -2.09 4.80 -19.72
C THR A 122 -1.07 4.20 -20.68
N VAL A 123 -1.40 4.20 -21.97
CA VAL A 123 -0.49 3.74 -23.01
C VAL A 123 0.36 4.92 -23.46
N THR A 124 1.67 4.86 -23.22
CA THR A 124 2.62 5.89 -23.64
C THR A 124 3.12 5.66 -25.06
N GLU A 125 3.26 4.38 -25.47
CA GLU A 125 3.62 3.99 -26.82
C GLU A 125 2.80 2.76 -27.21
N VAL A 126 2.05 2.83 -28.31
CA VAL A 126 1.16 1.75 -28.73
C VAL A 126 1.94 0.53 -29.27
N GLY A 127 3.08 0.77 -29.92
CA GLY A 127 3.88 -0.26 -30.59
C GLY A 127 3.25 -0.80 -31.88
N ASP A 128 3.76 -1.94 -32.35
CA ASP A 128 3.30 -2.62 -33.57
C ASP A 128 1.98 -3.35 -33.31
N GLN A 129 0.86 -2.80 -33.78
CA GLN A 129 -0.48 -3.35 -33.62
C GLN A 129 -0.66 -4.73 -34.27
N GLY A 130 0.12 -5.07 -35.28
CA GLY A 130 0.15 -6.42 -35.85
C GLY A 130 0.80 -7.47 -34.93
N ARG A 131 1.46 -7.03 -33.88
CA ARG A 131 2.18 -7.85 -32.90
C ARG A 131 1.68 -7.63 -31.47
N ILE A 132 0.38 -7.46 -31.29
CA ILE A 132 -0.26 -7.47 -29.96
C ILE A 132 -0.42 -8.92 -29.51
N PRO A 133 0.07 -9.32 -28.33
CA PRO A 133 -0.13 -10.68 -27.81
C PRO A 133 -1.59 -10.86 -27.40
N THR A 134 -2.23 -11.93 -27.86
CA THR A 134 -3.67 -12.17 -27.65
C THR A 134 -3.97 -13.52 -27.01
N SER A 135 -3.11 -14.53 -27.29
CA SER A 135 -3.27 -15.86 -26.72
C SER A 135 -2.42 -16.02 -25.47
N ASP A 136 -2.94 -16.67 -24.46
CA ASP A 136 -2.18 -17.01 -23.24
C ASP A 136 -0.97 -17.92 -23.52
N ARG A 137 -0.90 -18.53 -24.71
CA ARG A 137 0.24 -19.30 -25.20
C ARG A 137 1.27 -18.49 -25.98
N ASP A 138 0.98 -17.23 -26.29
CA ASP A 138 1.97 -16.33 -26.91
C ASP A 138 3.12 -16.11 -25.94
N SER A 139 4.37 -16.11 -26.45
CA SER A 139 5.54 -15.75 -25.67
C SER A 139 5.84 -14.27 -25.83
N VAL A 140 6.19 -13.61 -24.76
CA VAL A 140 6.52 -12.18 -24.73
C VAL A 140 7.89 -11.98 -24.11
N GLU A 141 8.56 -10.94 -24.57
CA GLU A 141 9.77 -10.39 -23.98
C GLU A 141 9.44 -9.02 -23.41
N VAL A 142 9.55 -8.85 -22.10
CA VAL A 142 9.20 -7.61 -21.41
C VAL A 142 10.33 -7.10 -20.56
N ARG A 143 10.47 -5.78 -20.53
CA ARG A 143 11.24 -5.05 -19.53
C ARG A 143 10.27 -4.23 -18.69
N TYR A 144 10.53 -4.12 -17.40
CA TYR A 144 9.63 -3.41 -16.53
C TYR A 144 10.31 -2.86 -15.29
N VAL A 145 9.70 -1.83 -14.74
CA VAL A 145 9.99 -1.29 -13.42
C VAL A 145 8.76 -1.51 -12.54
N ILE A 146 8.98 -1.93 -11.30
CA ILE A 146 7.94 -2.05 -10.27
C ILE A 146 8.21 -1.00 -9.21
N SER A 147 7.19 -0.22 -8.87
CA SER A 147 7.23 0.75 -7.77
C SER A 147 5.99 0.64 -6.90
N THR A 148 6.11 1.08 -5.65
CA THR A 148 4.97 1.28 -4.76
C THR A 148 4.23 2.57 -5.11
N THR A 149 3.06 2.79 -4.51
CA THR A 149 2.21 3.98 -4.75
C THR A 149 2.87 5.28 -4.30
N ASP A 150 3.81 5.22 -3.35
CA ASP A 150 4.61 6.35 -2.88
C ASP A 150 5.88 6.59 -3.73
N GLY A 151 6.05 5.82 -4.82
CA GLY A 151 7.15 5.99 -5.79
C GLY A 151 8.43 5.24 -5.44
N ARG A 152 8.47 4.46 -4.37
CA ARG A 152 9.65 3.64 -4.04
C ARG A 152 9.80 2.51 -5.04
N GLN A 153 10.91 2.49 -5.77
CA GLN A 153 11.24 1.42 -6.71
C GLN A 153 11.57 0.13 -5.95
N LEU A 154 10.92 -0.96 -6.36
CA LEU A 154 11.12 -2.30 -5.81
C LEU A 154 11.97 -3.18 -6.74
N TYR A 155 11.82 -2.99 -8.05
CA TYR A 155 12.52 -3.77 -9.06
C TYR A 155 12.68 -2.97 -10.35
N SER A 156 13.80 -3.19 -11.05
CA SER A 156 14.04 -2.68 -12.39
C SER A 156 14.81 -3.70 -13.22
N SER A 157 14.20 -4.18 -14.30
CA SER A 157 14.87 -5.05 -15.27
C SER A 157 15.96 -4.31 -16.05
N TYR A 158 15.86 -2.99 -16.16
CA TYR A 158 16.87 -2.16 -16.83
C TYR A 158 18.18 -2.10 -16.02
N GLU A 159 18.08 -1.93 -14.70
CA GLU A 159 19.25 -1.92 -13.82
C GLU A 159 19.96 -3.26 -13.75
N ARG A 160 19.21 -4.35 -13.89
CA ARG A 160 19.74 -5.73 -13.91
C ARG A 160 20.25 -6.15 -15.29
N GLY A 161 19.94 -5.40 -16.33
CA GLY A 161 20.23 -5.79 -17.70
C GLY A 161 19.40 -6.98 -18.18
N ASP A 162 18.28 -7.28 -17.50
CA ASP A 162 17.43 -8.44 -17.78
C ASP A 162 16.31 -8.11 -18.73
N THR A 163 15.89 -9.11 -19.50
CA THR A 163 14.64 -9.11 -20.26
C THR A 163 13.89 -10.39 -19.93
N LEU A 164 12.72 -10.27 -19.34
CA LEU A 164 11.92 -11.42 -18.96
C LEU A 164 11.26 -12.01 -20.22
N ARG A 165 11.55 -13.28 -20.54
CA ARG A 165 10.91 -14.03 -21.61
C ARG A 165 10.03 -15.13 -21.02
N VAL A 166 8.71 -15.00 -21.20
CA VAL A 166 7.71 -15.92 -20.62
C VAL A 166 6.52 -16.07 -21.56
N GLN A 167 5.69 -17.10 -21.32
CA GLN A 167 4.35 -17.14 -21.90
C GLN A 167 3.42 -16.18 -21.16
N LEU A 168 2.43 -15.61 -21.85
CA LEU A 168 1.47 -14.68 -21.24
C LEU A 168 0.79 -15.27 -20.00
N ARG A 169 0.45 -16.55 -20.01
CA ARG A 169 -0.20 -17.22 -18.88
C ARG A 169 0.64 -17.22 -17.60
N ASP A 170 1.96 -17.11 -17.72
CA ASP A 170 2.89 -17.15 -16.59
C ASP A 170 3.10 -15.77 -15.95
N LEU A 171 2.60 -14.70 -16.61
CA LEU A 171 2.58 -13.36 -16.03
C LEU A 171 1.48 -13.23 -14.97
N ARG A 172 1.71 -12.37 -13.98
CA ARG A 172 0.66 -11.96 -13.04
C ARG A 172 -0.55 -11.42 -13.81
N PRO A 173 -1.79 -11.64 -13.32
CA PRO A 173 -3.00 -11.29 -14.09
C PRO A 173 -3.02 -9.84 -14.57
N GLY A 174 -2.76 -8.86 -13.70
CA GLY A 174 -2.75 -7.45 -14.06
C GLY A 174 -1.64 -7.08 -15.04
N VAL A 175 -0.45 -7.68 -14.92
CA VAL A 175 0.65 -7.49 -15.88
C VAL A 175 0.28 -8.08 -17.25
N ARG A 176 -0.30 -9.28 -17.27
CA ARG A 176 -0.78 -9.94 -18.47
C ARG A 176 -1.85 -9.12 -19.19
N GLU A 177 -2.79 -8.56 -18.44
CA GLU A 177 -3.81 -7.68 -18.98
C GLU A 177 -3.19 -6.43 -19.61
N SER A 178 -2.26 -5.78 -18.92
CA SER A 178 -1.54 -4.60 -19.42
C SER A 178 -0.78 -4.88 -20.72
N VAL A 179 -0.06 -5.99 -20.79
CA VAL A 179 0.74 -6.38 -21.96
C VAL A 179 -0.15 -6.65 -23.19
N LYS A 180 -1.39 -7.13 -22.99
CA LYS A 180 -2.37 -7.34 -24.08
C LYS A 180 -2.93 -6.05 -24.68
N LEU A 181 -2.65 -4.89 -24.08
CA LEU A 181 -3.11 -3.59 -24.57
C LEU A 181 -2.12 -2.91 -25.52
N ILE A 182 -0.89 -3.43 -25.64
CA ILE A 182 0.17 -2.84 -26.46
C ILE A 182 0.77 -3.86 -27.42
N GLY A 183 1.36 -3.37 -28.50
CA GLY A 183 2.09 -4.16 -29.46
C GLY A 183 3.60 -4.19 -29.18
N ARG A 184 4.35 -4.97 -29.98
CA ARG A 184 5.81 -5.01 -29.88
C ARG A 184 6.41 -3.61 -30.03
N GLY A 185 7.31 -3.23 -29.13
CA GLY A 185 7.89 -1.89 -28.99
C GLY A 185 6.99 -0.90 -28.26
N GLY A 186 5.80 -1.33 -27.81
CA GLY A 186 4.89 -0.49 -27.03
C GLY A 186 5.30 -0.35 -25.57
N ARG A 187 4.81 0.72 -24.94
CA ARG A 187 5.02 1.03 -23.53
C ARG A 187 3.72 1.41 -22.83
N ILE A 188 3.55 0.92 -21.65
CA ILE A 188 2.36 1.14 -20.83
C ILE A 188 2.75 1.36 -19.37
N GLU A 189 2.13 2.34 -18.75
CA GLU A 189 2.13 2.51 -17.29
C GLU A 189 0.83 1.94 -16.75
N SER A 190 0.91 1.09 -15.74
CA SER A 190 -0.25 0.42 -15.16
C SER A 190 -0.17 0.44 -13.64
N TRP A 191 -1.26 0.87 -13.01
CA TRP A 191 -1.50 0.73 -11.58
C TRP A 191 -2.34 -0.53 -11.39
N ILE A 192 -1.71 -1.53 -10.81
CA ILE A 192 -2.27 -2.88 -10.70
C ILE A 192 -2.74 -3.08 -9.26
N PRO A 193 -4.06 -3.31 -9.05
CA PRO A 193 -4.58 -3.59 -7.72
C PRO A 193 -3.95 -4.85 -7.15
N SER A 194 -3.90 -4.93 -5.83
CA SER A 194 -3.24 -6.02 -5.11
C SER A 194 -3.76 -7.40 -5.53
N ALA A 195 -5.08 -7.55 -5.75
CA ALA A 195 -5.70 -8.81 -6.17
C ALA A 195 -5.18 -9.33 -7.52
N GLU A 196 -4.79 -8.43 -8.43
CA GLU A 196 -4.25 -8.74 -9.75
C GLU A 196 -2.71 -8.81 -9.77
N ALA A 197 -2.06 -8.59 -8.60
CA ALA A 197 -0.61 -8.60 -8.38
C ALA A 197 -0.19 -9.70 -7.38
N TYR A 198 0.10 -9.35 -6.14
CA TYR A 198 0.62 -10.27 -5.11
C TYR A 198 -0.39 -10.56 -3.98
N GLY A 199 -1.59 -9.98 -4.03
CA GLY A 199 -2.69 -10.27 -3.12
C GLY A 199 -2.42 -10.03 -1.64
N ALA A 200 -3.10 -10.82 -0.81
CA ALA A 200 -2.98 -10.75 0.64
C ALA A 200 -1.66 -11.32 1.19
N GLU A 201 -0.89 -12.04 0.39
CA GLU A 201 0.39 -12.60 0.81
C GLU A 201 1.55 -11.63 0.61
N GLY A 202 1.44 -10.73 -0.39
CA GLY A 202 2.55 -9.89 -0.81
C GLY A 202 3.70 -10.67 -1.45
N ASN A 203 4.90 -10.11 -1.46
CA ASN A 203 6.12 -10.78 -1.90
C ASN A 203 7.33 -10.28 -1.10
N LYS A 204 7.87 -11.14 -0.24
CA LYS A 204 8.99 -10.79 0.65
C LYS A 204 10.29 -10.54 -0.10
N GLU A 205 10.55 -11.25 -1.20
CA GLU A 205 11.78 -11.13 -1.99
C GLU A 205 11.86 -9.76 -2.70
N LEU A 206 10.71 -9.26 -3.16
CA LEU A 206 10.57 -7.95 -3.77
C LEU A 206 10.28 -6.84 -2.76
N GLY A 207 10.06 -7.16 -1.49
CA GLY A 207 9.67 -6.21 -0.46
C GLY A 207 8.25 -5.65 -0.65
N VAL A 208 7.35 -6.42 -1.29
CA VAL A 208 5.93 -6.07 -1.46
C VAL A 208 5.15 -6.51 -0.24
N ALA A 209 4.52 -5.56 0.45
CA ALA A 209 3.64 -5.85 1.58
C ALA A 209 2.30 -6.48 1.12
N PRO A 210 1.58 -7.19 2.01
CA PRO A 210 0.22 -7.64 1.73
C PRO A 210 -0.70 -6.50 1.27
N ASN A 211 -1.63 -6.83 0.37
CA ASN A 211 -2.67 -5.92 -0.13
C ASN A 211 -2.11 -4.60 -0.68
N THR A 212 -0.98 -4.66 -1.39
CA THR A 212 -0.31 -3.48 -1.95
C THR A 212 -0.59 -3.33 -3.43
N THR A 213 -1.17 -2.18 -3.82
CA THR A 213 -1.22 -1.74 -5.22
C THR A 213 0.18 -1.43 -5.72
N LEU A 214 0.49 -1.83 -6.94
CA LEU A 214 1.79 -1.61 -7.55
C LEU A 214 1.67 -0.81 -8.84
N ARG A 215 2.64 0.08 -9.07
CA ARG A 215 2.85 0.75 -10.35
C ARG A 215 3.85 -0.03 -11.16
N TYR A 216 3.46 -0.39 -12.38
CA TYR A 216 4.31 -1.02 -13.38
C TYR A 216 4.53 -0.08 -14.56
N GLU A 217 5.76 0.10 -14.94
CA GLU A 217 6.14 0.66 -16.24
C GLU A 217 6.67 -0.48 -17.09
N ILE A 218 5.94 -0.83 -18.16
CA ILE A 218 6.20 -2.05 -18.94
C ILE A 218 6.55 -1.65 -20.38
N GLU A 219 7.65 -2.20 -20.90
CA GLU A 219 8.03 -2.18 -22.32
C GLU A 219 7.89 -3.59 -22.90
N LEU A 220 7.13 -3.74 -23.98
CA LEU A 220 6.97 -4.99 -24.71
C LEU A 220 8.01 -5.08 -25.83
N VAL A 221 9.15 -5.68 -25.52
CA VAL A 221 10.30 -5.77 -26.44
C VAL A 221 10.06 -6.75 -27.58
N GLY A 222 9.46 -7.91 -27.28
CA GLY A 222 9.25 -8.98 -28.24
C GLY A 222 7.92 -9.71 -28.08
N VAL A 223 7.37 -10.19 -29.18
CA VAL A 223 6.16 -11.03 -29.20
C VAL A 223 6.37 -12.18 -30.20
N GLU A 224 6.26 -13.41 -29.71
CA GLU A 224 6.22 -14.62 -30.53
C GLU A 224 4.83 -15.26 -30.39
N LYS A 225 4.06 -15.18 -31.50
CA LYS A 225 2.71 -15.76 -31.57
C LYS A 225 2.79 -17.29 -31.56
N TYR A 226 1.97 -17.94 -30.76
CA TYR A 226 1.87 -19.40 -30.71
C TYR A 226 1.57 -20.01 -32.07
N GLY A 227 0.73 -19.37 -32.89
CA GLY A 227 0.42 -19.80 -34.24
C GLY A 227 1.62 -19.77 -35.19
N ASP A 228 2.56 -18.84 -35.05
CA ASP A 228 3.77 -18.75 -35.87
C ASP A 228 4.77 -19.85 -35.50
N TRP A 229 4.90 -20.15 -34.22
CA TRP A 229 5.74 -21.23 -33.69
C TRP A 229 5.24 -22.60 -34.20
N SER A 230 3.95 -22.85 -34.11
CA SER A 230 3.33 -24.10 -34.51
C SER A 230 3.48 -24.35 -36.06
N ARG A 231 3.35 -23.29 -36.86
CA ARG A 231 3.60 -23.35 -38.31
C ARG A 231 5.05 -23.69 -38.64
N ARG A 232 6.03 -23.05 -37.97
CA ARG A 232 7.47 -23.35 -38.19
C ARG A 232 7.84 -24.78 -37.81
N ASN A 233 7.30 -25.33 -36.73
CA ASN A 233 7.58 -26.70 -36.33
C ASN A 233 6.93 -27.77 -37.26
N ASN A 234 5.76 -27.49 -37.78
CA ASN A 234 5.11 -28.38 -38.75
C ASN A 234 5.85 -28.41 -40.11
N LEU A 235 6.47 -27.29 -40.51
CA LEU A 235 7.31 -27.23 -41.70
C LEU A 235 8.65 -27.96 -41.54
N ARG A 236 9.20 -28.05 -40.35
CA ARG A 236 10.44 -28.77 -40.04
C ARG A 236 10.24 -30.31 -39.92
N ARG A 237 8.99 -30.76 -39.79
CA ARG A 237 8.65 -32.20 -39.66
C ARG A 237 8.23 -32.84 -40.99
N LYS A 238 8.11 -32.04 -42.05
CA LYS A 238 7.91 -32.47 -43.44
C LYS A 238 9.25 -32.44 -44.19
#